data_629aa55627fc68d80a8abb74dc8cb053
#
_entry.id   629aa55627fc68d80a8abb74dc8cb053
#
_cell.length_a   1.000
_cell.length_b   1.000
_cell.length_c   1.000
_cell.angle_alpha   90.00
_cell.angle_beta   90.00
_cell.angle_gamma   90.00
#
_symmetry.space_group_name_H-M   'P 1'
#
loop_
_entity.id
_entity.type
_entity.pdbx_description
1 polymer ?
#
loop_
_entity_poly.entity_id
_entity_poly.type
_entity_poly.pdbx_seq_one_letter_code
_entity_poly.pdbx_strand_id
1 'polypeptide(L)'
;MPPIKGFWTGVTSVCAMLLLSAVVAAHAAPGGAGAAGNERYSRSGWSSIGAINPDVFELALGAASCADRHGDVSNPRTLTVIDYSKPSTSRRLWVYDLERKTLLFEELVAHGSGSGGNLPTAFSNVMDSHQTSLGLFVTGQSYTGQNGYSLRMDGLDAGFNDRARERAIVIHGAPYVSAEVARAQGRLGRSWGCPAVRAGIARELIDTVRGGSLVFSYYPDPAWLAKSRYLNCEQSRN
;
A
#
# COMPACT_ATOMS: atom_id res chain seq x y z
N MET A 1 83.99 -48.21 -25.39
CA MET A 1 84.43 -47.54 -26.60
C MET A 1 83.77 -46.18 -26.72
N PRO A 2 84.51 -45.16 -26.98
CA PRO A 2 84.17 -43.77 -26.82
C PRO A 2 83.62 -43.13 -28.09
N PRO A 3 83.66 -41.84 -28.20
CA PRO A 3 82.70 -40.78 -27.95
C PRO A 3 82.35 -40.04 -29.27
N ILE A 4 81.49 -39.11 -29.27
CA ILE A 4 81.65 -37.93 -30.16
C ILE A 4 80.92 -36.73 -29.58
N LYS A 5 81.68 -35.66 -29.50
CA LYS A 5 81.32 -34.29 -29.16
C LYS A 5 80.53 -33.64 -30.33
N GLY A 6 79.66 -32.78 -30.07
CA GLY A 6 79.09 -31.88 -31.05
C GLY A 6 78.59 -30.58 -30.39
N PHE A 7 79.39 -29.59 -30.62
CA PHE A 7 79.29 -28.16 -30.36
C PHE A 7 78.12 -27.53 -31.12
N TRP A 8 77.49 -26.47 -30.59
CA TRP A 8 77.27 -25.19 -31.28
C TRP A 8 75.95 -24.51 -30.77
N THR A 9 76.17 -23.43 -30.20
CA THR A 9 75.95 -21.99 -30.46
C THR A 9 74.54 -21.51 -30.18
N GLY A 10 74.55 -20.54 -29.33
CA GLY A 10 73.36 -19.78 -28.89
C GLY A 10 72.77 -18.87 -29.97
N VAL A 11 71.48 -18.67 -29.82
CA VAL A 11 70.78 -17.55 -30.42
C VAL A 11 69.92 -16.93 -29.31
N THR A 12 70.39 -15.78 -28.89
CA THR A 12 69.59 -14.92 -28.01
C THR A 12 68.42 -14.34 -28.80
N SER A 13 67.20 -14.80 -28.53
CA SER A 13 65.97 -14.19 -29.04
C SER A 13 65.42 -13.28 -27.98
N VAL A 14 65.51 -11.98 -28.23
CA VAL A 14 64.86 -10.94 -27.42
C VAL A 14 63.40 -10.95 -27.76
N CYS A 15 62.59 -11.48 -26.85
CA CYS A 15 61.13 -11.43 -26.97
C CYS A 15 60.62 -10.11 -26.38
N ALA A 16 60.28 -9.15 -27.25
CA ALA A 16 59.66 -7.90 -26.86
C ALA A 16 58.20 -8.18 -26.39
N MET A 17 57.95 -8.03 -25.09
CA MET A 17 56.59 -8.06 -24.55
C MET A 17 55.87 -6.74 -24.90
N LEU A 18 54.94 -6.82 -25.84
CA LEU A 18 53.96 -5.79 -26.08
C LEU A 18 52.89 -5.88 -24.98
N LEU A 19 52.90 -4.95 -24.02
CA LEU A 19 51.85 -4.76 -23.07
C LEU A 19 50.65 -4.12 -23.78
N LEU A 20 49.64 -4.92 -24.14
CA LEU A 20 48.35 -4.42 -24.54
C LEU A 20 47.62 -3.95 -23.28
N SER A 21 47.54 -2.65 -23.07
CA SER A 21 46.66 -2.02 -22.08
C SER A 21 45.19 -2.12 -22.54
N ALA A 22 44.46 -3.09 -22.03
CA ALA A 22 43.02 -3.16 -22.22
C ALA A 22 42.36 -2.05 -21.42
N VAL A 23 41.89 -0.99 -22.11
CA VAL A 23 40.99 0.02 -21.52
C VAL A 23 39.62 -0.66 -21.34
N VAL A 24 39.33 -1.06 -20.12
CA VAL A 24 37.99 -1.49 -19.75
C VAL A 24 37.11 -0.23 -19.70
N ALA A 25 36.36 0.02 -20.76
CA ALA A 25 35.29 1.00 -20.74
C ALA A 25 34.21 0.51 -19.77
N ALA A 26 34.12 1.14 -18.59
CA ALA A 26 33.02 0.95 -17.66
C ALA A 26 31.76 1.48 -18.34
N HIS A 27 30.93 0.59 -18.88
CA HIS A 27 29.56 0.92 -19.27
C HIS A 27 28.77 1.19 -17.99
N ALA A 28 28.51 2.46 -17.72
CA ALA A 28 27.50 2.85 -16.72
C ALA A 28 26.16 2.25 -17.18
N ALA A 29 25.65 1.32 -16.41
CA ALA A 29 24.29 0.82 -16.60
C ALA A 29 23.31 2.01 -16.45
N PRO A 30 22.26 2.10 -17.28
CA PRO A 30 21.26 3.16 -17.14
C PRO A 30 20.60 2.99 -15.76
N GLY A 31 20.89 3.92 -14.84
CA GLY A 31 20.31 3.99 -13.51
C GLY A 31 18.79 4.10 -13.60
N GLY A 32 18.13 3.05 -13.13
CA GLY A 32 16.75 2.78 -13.39
C GLY A 32 15.76 3.69 -12.70
N ALA A 33 14.79 4.17 -13.48
CA ALA A 33 13.51 4.65 -12.98
C ALA A 33 12.77 3.59 -12.10
N GLY A 34 13.13 2.31 -12.22
CA GLY A 34 12.60 1.22 -11.39
C GLY A 34 13.07 1.20 -9.94
N ALA A 35 14.26 1.75 -9.64
CA ALA A 35 14.78 1.77 -8.28
C ALA A 35 14.10 2.82 -7.39
N ALA A 36 13.80 4.00 -7.91
CA ALA A 36 13.13 5.08 -7.17
C ALA A 36 11.66 4.73 -6.81
N GLY A 37 10.95 4.01 -7.70
CA GLY A 37 9.58 3.55 -7.44
C GLY A 37 9.50 2.50 -6.30
N ASN A 38 10.52 1.68 -6.13
CA ASN A 38 10.55 0.65 -5.08
C ASN A 38 10.89 1.26 -3.70
N GLU A 39 11.65 2.33 -3.66
CA GLU A 39 12.05 2.97 -2.41
C GLU A 39 10.89 3.71 -1.72
N ARG A 40 9.97 4.32 -2.46
CA ARG A 40 8.76 4.97 -1.94
C ARG A 40 7.92 4.02 -1.08
N TYR A 41 7.76 2.78 -1.55
CA TYR A 41 6.96 1.74 -0.89
C TYR A 41 7.79 0.82 0.01
N SER A 42 9.05 1.12 0.23
CA SER A 42 9.89 0.41 1.18
C SER A 42 9.55 0.80 2.62
N ARG A 43 9.56 -0.19 3.51
CA ARG A 43 9.42 0.01 4.96
C ARG A 43 10.57 0.80 5.58
N SER A 44 11.73 0.84 4.93
CA SER A 44 12.88 1.60 5.43
C SER A 44 12.64 3.11 5.37
N GLY A 45 13.19 3.83 6.34
CA GLY A 45 13.15 5.30 6.38
C GLY A 45 11.89 5.90 7.02
N TRP A 46 10.95 5.10 7.54
CA TRP A 46 9.82 5.60 8.30
C TRP A 46 10.25 5.98 9.73
N SER A 47 9.97 7.21 10.14
CA SER A 47 10.26 7.69 11.50
C SER A 47 9.36 7.02 12.55
N SER A 48 8.12 6.73 12.19
CA SER A 48 7.13 5.99 12.96
C SER A 48 6.03 5.47 12.05
N ILE A 49 5.52 4.29 12.33
CA ILE A 49 4.33 3.74 11.68
C ILE A 49 3.10 3.73 12.60
N GLY A 50 3.21 4.30 13.82
CA GLY A 50 2.14 4.26 14.82
C GLY A 50 1.91 2.85 15.40
N ALA A 51 0.71 2.60 15.91
CA ALA A 51 0.35 1.32 16.54
C ALA A 51 -0.23 0.29 15.55
N ILE A 52 0.04 0.42 14.25
CA ILE A 52 -0.35 -0.57 13.23
C ILE A 52 0.47 -1.86 13.39
N ASN A 53 -0.14 -3.00 13.02
CA ASN A 53 0.62 -4.24 12.84
C ASN A 53 1.61 -4.06 11.67
N PRO A 54 2.94 -4.30 11.89
CA PRO A 54 3.95 -4.15 10.84
C PRO A 54 3.67 -4.98 9.58
N ASP A 55 3.12 -6.18 9.70
CA ASP A 55 2.82 -7.05 8.56
C ASP A 55 1.66 -6.48 7.72
N VAL A 56 0.65 -5.89 8.37
CA VAL A 56 -0.46 -5.20 7.69
C VAL A 56 0.05 -3.96 6.95
N PHE A 57 0.98 -3.23 7.56
CA PHE A 57 1.61 -2.09 6.93
C PHE A 57 2.42 -2.47 5.68
N GLU A 58 3.20 -3.56 5.76
CA GLU A 58 3.95 -4.09 4.61
C GLU A 58 3.03 -4.57 3.49
N LEU A 59 1.95 -5.27 3.80
CA LEU A 59 0.94 -5.67 2.82
C LEU A 59 0.33 -4.44 2.11
N ALA A 60 0.02 -3.39 2.86
CA ALA A 60 -0.52 -2.15 2.31
C ALA A 60 0.47 -1.42 1.39
N LEU A 61 1.75 -1.35 1.77
CA LEU A 61 2.82 -0.80 0.92
C LEU A 61 3.00 -1.63 -0.35
N GLY A 62 2.97 -2.96 -0.24
CA GLY A 62 3.05 -3.89 -1.36
C GLY A 62 1.89 -3.70 -2.34
N ALA A 63 0.66 -3.60 -1.83
CA ALA A 63 -0.53 -3.35 -2.64
C ALA A 63 -0.47 -1.99 -3.35
N ALA A 64 -0.03 -0.94 -2.65
CA ALA A 64 0.16 0.40 -3.22
C ALA A 64 1.22 0.41 -4.34
N SER A 65 2.36 -0.25 -4.10
CA SER A 65 3.41 -0.44 -5.11
C SER A 65 2.91 -1.20 -6.35
N CYS A 66 2.07 -2.21 -6.15
CA CYS A 66 1.47 -2.97 -7.23
C CYS A 66 0.55 -2.10 -8.09
N ALA A 67 -0.34 -1.31 -7.49
CA ALA A 67 -1.25 -0.42 -8.19
C ALA A 67 -0.51 0.65 -9.00
N ASP A 68 0.56 1.23 -8.44
CA ASP A 68 1.40 2.22 -9.12
C ASP A 68 2.13 1.62 -10.34
N ARG A 69 2.71 0.42 -10.18
CA ARG A 69 3.38 -0.29 -11.28
C ARG A 69 2.44 -0.72 -12.41
N HIS A 70 1.17 -0.97 -12.11
CA HIS A 70 0.15 -1.31 -13.11
C HIS A 70 -0.48 -0.07 -13.76
N GLY A 71 -0.17 1.13 -13.29
CA GLY A 71 -0.76 2.38 -13.77
C GLY A 71 -2.23 2.57 -13.34
N ASP A 72 -2.70 1.82 -12.35
CA ASP A 72 -4.06 1.97 -11.79
C ASP A 72 -4.18 3.27 -10.97
N VAL A 73 -3.05 3.77 -10.50
CA VAL A 73 -2.88 5.07 -9.86
C VAL A 73 -1.62 5.76 -10.39
N SER A 74 -1.55 7.06 -10.26
CA SER A 74 -0.36 7.81 -10.67
C SER A 74 0.17 8.61 -9.49
N ASN A 75 1.33 8.18 -8.98
CA ASN A 75 2.08 8.88 -7.93
C ASN A 75 1.22 9.27 -6.70
N PRO A 76 0.56 8.31 -6.03
CA PRO A 76 -0.30 8.61 -4.89
C PRO A 76 0.50 9.28 -3.77
N ARG A 77 -0.04 10.38 -3.23
CA ARG A 77 0.63 11.14 -2.16
C ARG A 77 0.53 10.46 -0.81
N THR A 78 -0.63 9.90 -0.53
CA THR A 78 -0.89 9.27 0.76
C THR A 78 -1.42 7.85 0.61
N LEU A 79 -1.14 7.04 1.65
CA LEU A 79 -1.72 5.73 1.85
C LEU A 79 -2.48 5.73 3.17
N THR A 80 -3.78 5.50 3.12
CA THR A 80 -4.61 5.23 4.31
C THR A 80 -4.68 3.73 4.51
N VAL A 81 -4.41 3.25 5.71
CA VAL A 81 -4.59 1.84 6.08
C VAL A 81 -5.64 1.73 7.15
N ILE A 82 -6.63 0.86 6.94
CA ILE A 82 -7.67 0.55 7.93
C ILE A 82 -7.55 -0.94 8.27
N ASP A 83 -7.23 -1.24 9.52
CA ASP A 83 -7.11 -2.62 10.01
C ASP A 83 -8.39 -3.05 10.74
N TYR A 84 -9.29 -3.68 10.02
CA TYR A 84 -10.56 -4.17 10.55
C TYR A 84 -10.42 -5.47 11.38
N SER A 85 -9.24 -6.05 11.51
CA SER A 85 -8.97 -7.12 12.48
C SER A 85 -8.97 -6.60 13.93
N LYS A 86 -8.85 -5.27 14.11
CA LYS A 86 -8.89 -4.62 15.42
C LYS A 86 -10.33 -4.20 15.78
N PRO A 87 -10.69 -4.14 17.07
CA PRO A 87 -12.00 -3.66 17.50
C PRO A 87 -12.23 -2.18 17.14
N SER A 88 -13.49 -1.80 16.93
CA SER A 88 -13.86 -0.43 16.58
C SER A 88 -13.52 0.59 17.67
N THR A 89 -13.38 0.14 18.91
CA THR A 89 -13.00 0.96 20.07
C THR A 89 -11.51 1.31 20.09
N SER A 90 -10.70 0.67 19.24
CA SER A 90 -9.27 0.98 19.08
C SER A 90 -9.03 1.87 17.87
N ARG A 91 -7.97 2.67 17.92
CA ARG A 91 -7.45 3.32 16.72
C ARG A 91 -7.00 2.25 15.75
N ARG A 92 -7.55 2.29 14.54
CA ARG A 92 -7.33 1.27 13.51
C ARG A 92 -7.36 1.84 12.09
N LEU A 93 -7.28 3.17 11.95
CA LEU A 93 -7.05 3.90 10.72
C LEU A 93 -5.78 4.72 10.88
N TRP A 94 -4.86 4.60 9.91
CA TRP A 94 -3.63 5.37 9.80
C TRP A 94 -3.55 6.01 8.43
N VAL A 95 -3.06 7.23 8.35
CA VAL A 95 -2.76 7.93 7.10
C VAL A 95 -1.29 8.24 7.05
N TYR A 96 -0.64 7.86 5.97
CA TYR A 96 0.79 8.00 5.75
C TYR A 96 1.08 8.91 4.56
N ASP A 97 2.03 9.83 4.69
CA ASP A 97 2.67 10.53 3.58
C ASP A 97 3.74 9.62 2.99
N LEU A 98 3.54 9.16 1.76
CA LEU A 98 4.45 8.21 1.08
C LEU A 98 5.77 8.83 0.65
N GLU A 99 5.80 10.15 0.44
CA GLU A 99 7.02 10.86 0.03
C GLU A 99 7.90 11.18 1.25
N ARG A 100 7.27 11.74 2.31
CA ARG A 100 7.98 12.12 3.54
C ARG A 100 8.20 10.95 4.49
N LYS A 101 7.57 9.80 4.24
CA LYS A 101 7.57 8.62 5.12
C LYS A 101 7.20 8.96 6.56
N THR A 102 6.11 9.70 6.71
CA THR A 102 5.61 10.13 8.01
C THR A 102 4.16 9.73 8.22
N LEU A 103 3.83 9.41 9.47
CA LEU A 103 2.46 9.19 9.91
C LEU A 103 1.76 10.56 10.09
N LEU A 104 0.63 10.76 9.41
CA LEU A 104 -0.16 11.98 9.47
C LEU A 104 -1.34 11.86 10.44
N PHE A 105 -2.05 10.72 10.42
CA PHE A 105 -3.21 10.47 11.29
C PHE A 105 -3.16 9.06 11.85
N GLU A 106 -3.62 8.92 13.09
CA GLU A 106 -3.92 7.65 13.75
C GLU A 106 -5.26 7.78 14.46
N GLU A 107 -6.35 7.15 13.92
CA GLU A 107 -7.72 7.50 14.24
C GLU A 107 -8.65 6.29 14.48
N LEU A 108 -9.77 6.61 15.14
CA LEU A 108 -10.93 5.73 15.21
C LEU A 108 -11.66 5.73 13.87
N VAL A 109 -12.15 4.56 13.45
CA VAL A 109 -12.99 4.43 12.26
C VAL A 109 -14.09 3.39 12.49
N ALA A 110 -15.33 3.74 12.13
CA ALA A 110 -16.45 2.82 12.11
C ALA A 110 -16.46 1.96 10.85
N HIS A 111 -17.13 0.82 10.93
CA HIS A 111 -17.42 -0.09 9.81
C HIS A 111 -18.94 -0.17 9.58
N GLY A 112 -19.34 -0.90 8.56
CA GLY A 112 -20.74 -1.11 8.19
C GLY A 112 -21.52 -1.95 9.20
N SER A 113 -22.80 -1.64 9.40
CA SER A 113 -23.66 -2.32 10.37
C SER A 113 -23.85 -3.80 10.06
N GLY A 114 -23.82 -4.17 8.79
CA GLY A 114 -23.85 -5.55 8.33
C GLY A 114 -22.55 -6.33 8.55
N SER A 115 -21.44 -5.64 8.90
CA SER A 115 -20.17 -6.29 9.12
C SER A 115 -20.01 -6.90 10.51
N GLY A 116 -20.77 -6.48 11.51
CA GLY A 116 -20.66 -7.04 12.87
C GLY A 116 -20.80 -6.03 13.99
N GLY A 117 -20.38 -6.40 15.18
CA GLY A 117 -20.46 -5.62 16.42
C GLY A 117 -19.26 -4.68 16.62
N ASN A 118 -18.51 -4.89 17.72
CA ASN A 118 -17.25 -4.16 17.96
C ASN A 118 -16.13 -4.64 17.03
N LEU A 119 -16.08 -5.96 16.80
CA LEU A 119 -15.23 -6.59 15.78
C LEU A 119 -16.09 -6.85 14.54
N PRO A 120 -15.72 -6.39 13.35
CA PRO A 120 -16.33 -6.85 12.12
C PRO A 120 -15.84 -8.26 11.79
N THR A 121 -16.76 -9.09 11.28
CA THR A 121 -16.49 -10.48 10.89
C THR A 121 -17.03 -10.83 9.51
N ALA A 122 -17.76 -9.90 8.87
CA ALA A 122 -18.36 -10.09 7.57
C ALA A 122 -18.09 -8.87 6.66
N PHE A 123 -17.72 -9.15 5.42
CA PHE A 123 -17.36 -8.15 4.41
C PHE A 123 -18.05 -8.48 3.10
N SER A 124 -18.38 -7.47 2.29
CA SER A 124 -19.13 -7.71 1.07
C SER A 124 -18.93 -6.60 0.04
N ASN A 125 -19.09 -6.99 -1.22
CA ASN A 125 -19.20 -6.11 -2.38
C ASN A 125 -20.65 -6.05 -2.93
N VAL A 126 -21.61 -6.70 -2.24
CA VAL A 126 -23.02 -6.78 -2.64
C VAL A 126 -23.75 -5.49 -2.26
N MET A 127 -24.61 -5.02 -3.19
CA MET A 127 -25.50 -3.87 -2.93
C MET A 127 -26.36 -4.12 -1.69
N ASP A 128 -26.64 -3.07 -0.95
CA ASP A 128 -27.50 -3.05 0.23
C ASP A 128 -27.13 -4.04 1.35
N SER A 129 -25.95 -4.66 1.28
CA SER A 129 -25.44 -5.54 2.35
C SER A 129 -25.15 -4.79 3.64
N HIS A 130 -24.99 -3.48 3.59
CA HIS A 130 -24.51 -2.62 4.68
C HIS A 130 -23.18 -3.10 5.29
N GLN A 131 -22.43 -3.93 4.54
CA GLN A 131 -21.12 -4.44 4.95
C GLN A 131 -20.00 -3.58 4.37
N THR A 132 -18.91 -3.49 5.10
CA THR A 132 -17.66 -2.91 4.63
C THR A 132 -17.05 -3.80 3.54
N SER A 133 -16.39 -3.20 2.57
CA SER A 133 -15.61 -3.92 1.54
C SER A 133 -14.14 -3.94 1.87
N LEU A 134 -13.45 -5.03 1.54
CA LEU A 134 -12.00 -5.20 1.68
C LEU A 134 -11.29 -4.80 0.39
N GLY A 135 -10.00 -4.52 0.50
CA GLY A 135 -9.14 -4.31 -0.65
C GLY A 135 -8.59 -2.91 -0.79
N LEU A 136 -8.00 -2.67 -1.94
CA LEU A 136 -7.41 -1.38 -2.30
C LEU A 136 -8.43 -0.50 -3.00
N PHE A 137 -8.47 0.77 -2.61
CA PHE A 137 -9.30 1.81 -3.23
C PHE A 137 -8.43 2.98 -3.66
N VAL A 138 -8.90 3.72 -4.67
CA VAL A 138 -8.39 5.05 -5.00
C VAL A 138 -9.41 6.12 -4.60
N THR A 139 -8.93 7.22 -4.03
CA THR A 139 -9.78 8.33 -3.63
C THR A 139 -10.10 9.25 -4.80
N GLY A 140 -11.34 9.66 -4.88
CA GLY A 140 -11.82 10.62 -5.88
C GLY A 140 -11.95 12.05 -5.34
N GLN A 141 -13.02 12.72 -5.78
CA GLN A 141 -13.34 14.09 -5.36
C GLN A 141 -14.16 14.08 -4.05
N SER A 142 -13.95 15.11 -3.25
CA SER A 142 -14.82 15.41 -2.11
C SER A 142 -16.10 16.11 -2.58
N TYR A 143 -17.18 15.95 -1.80
CA TYR A 143 -18.45 16.59 -2.06
C TYR A 143 -19.21 16.78 -0.75
N THR A 144 -20.27 17.57 -0.75
CA THR A 144 -21.20 17.69 0.38
C THR A 144 -22.49 16.96 0.04
N GLY A 145 -22.85 15.97 0.85
CA GLY A 145 -24.04 15.14 0.69
C GLY A 145 -24.77 14.92 2.01
N GLN A 146 -25.59 13.86 2.10
CA GLN A 146 -26.38 13.53 3.31
C GLN A 146 -25.51 13.32 4.55
N ASN A 147 -24.28 12.79 4.38
CA ASN A 147 -23.30 12.59 5.46
C ASN A 147 -22.38 13.82 5.67
N GLY A 148 -22.78 14.99 5.16
CA GLY A 148 -21.93 16.18 5.16
C GLY A 148 -20.77 16.09 4.18
N TYR A 149 -19.63 16.69 4.54
CA TYR A 149 -18.42 16.66 3.73
C TYR A 149 -17.85 15.24 3.65
N SER A 150 -17.81 14.70 2.45
CA SER A 150 -17.55 13.29 2.16
C SER A 150 -16.57 13.12 1.01
N LEU A 151 -15.86 11.99 0.97
CA LEU A 151 -14.88 11.66 -0.05
C LEU A 151 -15.29 10.39 -0.80
N ARG A 152 -15.43 10.48 -2.11
CA ARG A 152 -15.69 9.34 -2.98
C ARG A 152 -14.48 8.42 -3.06
N MET A 153 -14.74 7.13 -3.17
CA MET A 153 -13.73 6.10 -3.40
C MET A 153 -14.16 5.15 -4.52
N ASP A 154 -13.20 4.75 -5.33
CA ASP A 154 -13.35 3.68 -6.32
C ASP A 154 -12.58 2.46 -5.86
N GLY A 155 -13.22 1.30 -5.87
CA GLY A 155 -12.58 0.05 -5.52
C GLY A 155 -11.77 -0.49 -6.68
N LEU A 156 -10.57 -0.99 -6.40
CA LEU A 156 -9.64 -1.53 -7.38
C LEU A 156 -9.57 -3.06 -7.38
N ASP A 157 -10.07 -3.72 -6.31
CA ASP A 157 -10.06 -5.18 -6.17
C ASP A 157 -11.35 -5.80 -6.73
N ALA A 158 -11.26 -6.40 -7.91
CA ALA A 158 -12.38 -7.04 -8.59
C ALA A 158 -13.04 -8.14 -7.72
N GLY A 159 -14.36 -8.07 -7.58
CA GLY A 159 -15.17 -8.98 -6.77
C GLY A 159 -15.19 -8.65 -5.27
N PHE A 160 -14.29 -7.81 -4.78
CA PHE A 160 -14.19 -7.46 -3.36
C PHE A 160 -14.65 -6.03 -3.03
N ASN A 161 -14.35 -5.06 -3.91
CA ASN A 161 -14.74 -3.67 -3.70
C ASN A 161 -15.01 -2.87 -4.99
N ASP A 162 -14.88 -3.46 -6.15
CA ASP A 162 -15.08 -2.81 -7.46
C ASP A 162 -16.45 -2.16 -7.63
N ARG A 163 -17.45 -2.54 -6.81
CA ARG A 163 -18.77 -1.88 -6.77
C ARG A 163 -18.87 -0.76 -5.73
N ALA A 164 -17.77 -0.31 -5.15
CA ALA A 164 -17.77 0.72 -4.10
C ALA A 164 -18.47 2.00 -4.55
N ARG A 165 -18.24 2.45 -5.80
CA ARG A 165 -18.89 3.64 -6.38
C ARG A 165 -20.40 3.48 -6.48
N GLU A 166 -20.89 2.37 -6.99
CA GLU A 166 -22.32 2.05 -7.08
C GLU A 166 -22.98 2.00 -5.70
N ARG A 167 -22.29 1.38 -4.75
CA ARG A 167 -22.71 1.25 -3.35
C ARG A 167 -22.61 2.55 -2.55
N ALA A 168 -22.18 3.64 -3.17
CA ALA A 168 -21.94 4.94 -2.54
C ALA A 168 -21.03 4.86 -1.30
N ILE A 169 -20.02 3.99 -1.33
CA ILE A 169 -19.03 3.88 -0.26
C ILE A 169 -18.12 5.11 -0.28
N VAL A 170 -18.09 5.84 0.83
CA VAL A 170 -17.36 7.11 0.96
C VAL A 170 -16.70 7.22 2.34
N ILE A 171 -15.63 8.00 2.46
CA ILE A 171 -15.14 8.45 3.77
C ILE A 171 -15.95 9.67 4.19
N HIS A 172 -16.48 9.67 5.43
CA HIS A 172 -17.22 10.80 5.96
C HIS A 172 -17.05 10.93 7.48
N GLY A 173 -17.37 12.10 8.01
CA GLY A 173 -17.45 12.31 9.46
C GLY A 173 -18.76 11.81 10.03
N ALA A 174 -18.74 11.30 11.28
CA ALA A 174 -19.96 10.88 11.94
C ALA A 174 -19.90 11.13 13.46
N PRO A 175 -20.99 11.63 14.07
CA PRO A 175 -21.04 11.90 15.52
C PRO A 175 -20.98 10.62 16.35
N TYR A 176 -21.39 9.47 15.78
CA TYR A 176 -21.32 8.18 16.43
C TYR A 176 -19.91 7.55 16.45
N VAL A 177 -18.90 8.25 15.93
CA VAL A 177 -17.48 7.89 16.01
C VAL A 177 -16.80 8.79 17.02
N SER A 178 -16.81 8.38 18.27
CA SER A 178 -16.12 9.09 19.35
C SER A 178 -15.71 8.15 20.49
N ALA A 179 -14.76 8.59 21.31
CA ALA A 179 -14.36 7.85 22.50
C ALA A 179 -15.50 7.73 23.53
N GLU A 180 -16.40 8.71 23.59
CA GLU A 180 -17.58 8.73 24.47
C GLU A 180 -18.56 7.62 24.05
N VAL A 181 -18.88 7.52 22.76
CA VAL A 181 -19.74 6.46 22.21
C VAL A 181 -19.09 5.09 22.44
N ALA A 182 -17.78 4.97 22.20
CA ALA A 182 -17.03 3.72 22.42
C ALA A 182 -17.11 3.26 23.88
N ARG A 183 -16.95 4.17 24.84
CA ARG A 183 -17.06 3.86 26.28
C ARG A 183 -18.49 3.49 26.69
N ALA A 184 -19.49 4.23 26.18
CA ALA A 184 -20.89 4.03 26.55
C ALA A 184 -21.49 2.74 25.98
N GLN A 185 -21.10 2.35 24.78
CA GLN A 185 -21.70 1.23 24.04
C GLN A 185 -20.81 0.00 23.90
N GLY A 186 -19.54 0.06 24.34
CA GLY A 186 -18.54 -0.99 24.11
C GLY A 186 -18.13 -1.14 22.63
N ARG A 187 -18.55 -0.20 21.77
CA ARG A 187 -18.23 -0.12 20.33
C ARG A 187 -18.53 1.28 19.80
N LEU A 188 -18.04 1.59 18.61
CA LEU A 188 -18.50 2.75 17.84
C LEU A 188 -19.91 2.51 17.26
N GLY A 189 -20.58 3.58 16.83
CA GLY A 189 -21.71 3.47 15.91
C GLY A 189 -21.26 2.83 14.58
N ARG A 190 -22.19 2.57 13.69
CA ARG A 190 -21.95 1.84 12.44
C ARG A 190 -22.61 2.54 11.26
N SER A 191 -21.93 2.50 10.11
CA SER A 191 -22.40 3.03 8.83
C SER A 191 -23.20 1.97 8.02
N TRP A 192 -23.48 2.28 6.78
CA TRP A 192 -23.99 1.32 5.79
C TRP A 192 -22.86 0.81 4.85
N GLY A 193 -21.68 0.60 5.41
CA GLY A 193 -20.51 0.09 4.72
C GLY A 193 -19.35 1.08 4.62
N CYS A 194 -19.62 2.37 4.75
CA CYS A 194 -18.62 3.45 4.67
C CYS A 194 -17.62 3.41 5.83
N PRO A 195 -16.33 3.72 5.60
CA PRO A 195 -15.43 4.09 6.68
C PRO A 195 -15.81 5.48 7.20
N ALA A 196 -16.42 5.54 8.39
CA ALA A 196 -16.76 6.80 9.04
C ALA A 196 -15.75 7.15 10.13
N VAL A 197 -15.28 8.40 10.14
CA VAL A 197 -14.28 8.92 11.09
C VAL A 197 -14.91 9.92 12.06
N ARG A 198 -14.16 10.35 13.09
CA ARG A 198 -14.63 11.40 14.00
C ARG A 198 -15.01 12.67 13.23
N ALA A 199 -16.15 13.26 13.55
CA ALA A 199 -16.65 14.45 12.85
C ALA A 199 -15.65 15.62 12.87
N GLY A 200 -14.95 15.81 14.01
CA GLY A 200 -14.03 16.93 14.21
C GLY A 200 -12.76 16.89 13.32
N ILE A 201 -12.35 15.69 12.85
CA ILE A 201 -11.15 15.57 11.99
C ILE A 201 -11.49 15.27 10.53
N ALA A 202 -12.77 15.02 10.23
CA ALA A 202 -13.18 14.50 8.93
C ALA A 202 -12.77 15.42 7.78
N ARG A 203 -12.94 16.74 7.92
CA ARG A 203 -12.56 17.70 6.88
C ARG A 203 -11.06 17.67 6.59
N GLU A 204 -10.26 17.77 7.62
CA GLU A 204 -8.80 17.78 7.51
C GLU A 204 -8.27 16.47 6.89
N LEU A 205 -8.78 15.31 7.38
CA LEU A 205 -8.42 14.02 6.86
C LEU A 205 -8.82 13.89 5.38
N ILE A 206 -10.06 14.23 5.02
CA ILE A 206 -10.55 14.17 3.63
C ILE A 206 -9.72 15.07 2.71
N ASP A 207 -9.43 16.31 3.13
CA ASP A 207 -8.62 17.23 2.34
C ASP A 207 -7.17 16.73 2.15
N THR A 208 -6.65 15.98 3.12
CA THR A 208 -5.33 15.37 3.04
C THR A 208 -5.27 14.21 2.05
N VAL A 209 -6.32 13.36 2.02
CA VAL A 209 -6.29 12.09 1.26
C VAL A 209 -7.09 12.13 -0.06
N ARG A 210 -7.73 13.23 -0.43
CA ARG A 210 -8.50 13.34 -1.68
C ARG A 210 -7.62 13.37 -2.92
N GLY A 211 -8.19 12.94 -4.06
CA GLY A 211 -7.62 13.17 -5.38
C GLY A 211 -6.50 12.20 -5.78
N GLY A 212 -6.75 10.90 -5.78
CA GLY A 212 -5.83 9.89 -6.28
C GLY A 212 -4.94 9.24 -5.21
N SER A 213 -5.23 9.47 -3.93
CA SER A 213 -4.58 8.74 -2.84
C SER A 213 -5.15 7.33 -2.67
N LEU A 214 -4.44 6.47 -1.95
CA LEU A 214 -4.83 5.08 -1.76
C LEU A 214 -5.44 4.84 -0.37
N VAL A 215 -6.43 3.93 -0.32
CA VAL A 215 -7.02 3.42 0.93
C VAL A 215 -6.97 1.90 0.90
N PHE A 216 -6.28 1.30 1.85
CA PHE A 216 -6.16 -0.14 2.02
C PHE A 216 -7.05 -0.59 3.19
N SER A 217 -8.13 -1.31 2.88
CA SER A 217 -9.09 -1.87 3.82
C SER A 217 -8.75 -3.32 4.10
N TYR A 218 -8.15 -3.59 5.26
CA TYR A 218 -7.61 -4.89 5.63
C TYR A 218 -8.50 -5.64 6.62
N TYR A 219 -8.64 -6.93 6.38
CA TYR A 219 -9.04 -7.98 7.30
C TYR A 219 -8.39 -9.29 6.82
N PRO A 220 -8.02 -10.24 7.69
CA PRO A 220 -7.40 -11.50 7.28
C PRO A 220 -8.43 -12.49 6.69
N ASP A 221 -9.15 -12.06 5.65
CA ASP A 221 -10.09 -12.91 4.89
C ASP A 221 -9.30 -13.81 3.93
N PRO A 222 -9.40 -15.16 4.06
CA PRO A 222 -8.61 -16.07 3.24
C PRO A 222 -8.89 -15.97 1.75
N ALA A 223 -10.15 -15.69 1.37
CA ALA A 223 -10.54 -15.60 -0.04
C ALA A 223 -9.98 -14.34 -0.69
N TRP A 224 -10.04 -13.21 0.02
CA TRP A 224 -9.46 -11.97 -0.45
C TRP A 224 -7.93 -12.03 -0.49
N LEU A 225 -7.28 -12.51 0.58
CA LEU A 225 -5.81 -12.67 0.62
C LEU A 225 -5.28 -13.52 -0.55
N ALA A 226 -6.00 -14.60 -0.90
CA ALA A 226 -5.60 -15.47 -1.99
C ALA A 226 -5.89 -14.93 -3.38
N LYS A 227 -6.89 -14.04 -3.56
CA LYS A 227 -7.40 -13.64 -4.87
C LYS A 227 -7.13 -12.18 -5.24
N SER A 228 -6.79 -11.31 -4.29
CA SER A 228 -6.48 -9.90 -4.59
C SER A 228 -5.26 -9.82 -5.50
N ARG A 229 -5.43 -9.16 -6.65
CA ARG A 229 -4.32 -8.94 -7.60
C ARG A 229 -3.24 -8.04 -7.01
N TYR A 230 -3.60 -7.16 -6.07
CA TYR A 230 -2.65 -6.24 -5.45
C TYR A 230 -1.81 -6.88 -4.36
N LEU A 231 -2.30 -7.97 -3.75
CA LEU A 231 -1.53 -8.79 -2.81
C LEU A 231 -0.70 -9.86 -3.50
N ASN A 232 -1.09 -10.26 -4.72
CA ASN A 232 -0.44 -11.32 -5.52
C ASN A 232 0.14 -10.75 -6.82
N CYS A 233 0.78 -9.59 -6.75
CA CYS A 233 1.19 -8.75 -7.87
C CYS A 233 2.07 -9.43 -8.93
N GLU A 234 2.95 -10.35 -8.54
CA GLU A 234 3.83 -11.04 -9.47
C GLU A 234 3.12 -12.10 -10.32
N GLN A 235 2.04 -12.67 -9.81
CA GLN A 235 1.23 -13.68 -10.50
C GLN A 235 0.28 -13.07 -11.55
N SER A 236 0.06 -11.75 -11.50
CA SER A 236 -0.89 -11.03 -12.35
C SER A 236 -0.28 -10.55 -13.68
N ARG A 237 0.93 -10.95 -14.05
CA ARG A 237 1.64 -10.54 -15.28
C ARG A 237 1.48 -11.50 -16.46
N ASN A 238 0.62 -12.53 -16.35
CA ASN A 238 0.37 -13.50 -17.45
C ASN A 238 -0.98 -13.26 -18.10
#